data_6f10574fd8ade4e325397d90b0a345d4
#
_entry.id   6f10574fd8ade4e325397d90b0a345d4
#
_cell.length_a   1.000
_cell.length_b   1.000
_cell.length_c   1.000
_cell.angle_alpha   90.00
_cell.angle_beta   90.00
_cell.angle_gamma   90.00
#
_symmetry.space_group_name_H-M   'P 1'
#
loop_
_entity.id
_entity.type
_entity.pdbx_description
1 polymer ?
#
loop_
_entity_poly.entity_id
_entity_poly.type
_entity_poly.pdbx_seq_one_letter_code
_entity_poly.pdbx_strand_id
1 'polypeptide(L)'
;HDALPISAAAAAAAGAAVRWMSLFCYEPAALPQWLQLCEAASTPTHLLVAPGRPAHAVRQALGISSKNVLQGTTDKRGQLYISYRTPCPQAVFDEMLWACDLNAVRGEDSLVRGLWAGKALIWHIYPQDDDAHHAKLQAFLDWLQAPASLRQFHHTWNGLDDLPLQWPDDGTLREWTACVQAARARLLMQDNLVAQLLGFVMEKR
;
A
#
# COMPACT_ATOMS: atom_id res chain seq x y z
N HIS A 1 22.89 -5.42 -2.05
CA HIS A 1 22.26 -6.07 -3.22
C HIS A 1 21.52 -7.34 -2.77
N ASP A 2 20.54 -7.19 -1.88
CA ASP A 2 19.59 -8.26 -1.63
C ASP A 2 18.47 -8.13 -2.65
N ALA A 3 18.71 -8.80 -3.79
CA ALA A 3 17.75 -9.01 -4.86
C ALA A 3 16.39 -9.44 -4.28
N LEU A 4 15.32 -9.16 -5.02
CA LEU A 4 13.99 -9.73 -4.78
C LEU A 4 14.14 -11.19 -4.33
N PRO A 5 13.43 -11.63 -3.28
CA PRO A 5 13.64 -12.96 -2.71
C PRO A 5 13.57 -14.04 -3.80
N ILE A 6 14.44 -15.03 -3.67
CA ILE A 6 14.63 -16.17 -4.59
C ILE A 6 13.31 -16.82 -5.04
N SER A 7 12.22 -16.67 -4.27
CA SER A 7 10.85 -17.06 -4.62
C SER A 7 10.26 -16.32 -5.82
N ALA A 8 10.69 -15.09 -6.12
CA ALA A 8 10.24 -14.35 -7.29
C ALA A 8 10.81 -14.96 -8.58
N ALA A 9 12.07 -15.37 -8.53
CA ALA A 9 12.71 -16.06 -9.66
C ALA A 9 12.09 -17.46 -9.89
N ALA A 10 11.71 -18.17 -8.83
CA ALA A 10 11.06 -19.48 -8.92
C ALA A 10 9.62 -19.38 -9.44
N ALA A 11 8.85 -18.36 -9.06
CA ALA A 11 7.50 -18.11 -9.57
C ALA A 11 7.52 -17.64 -11.03
N ALA A 12 8.46 -16.80 -11.41
CA ALA A 12 8.66 -16.38 -12.80
C ALA A 12 9.07 -17.58 -13.70
N ALA A 13 9.85 -18.52 -13.18
CA ALA A 13 10.22 -19.75 -13.89
C ALA A 13 9.04 -20.70 -14.11
N ALA A 14 7.97 -20.62 -13.29
CA ALA A 14 6.77 -21.43 -13.40
C ALA A 14 5.73 -20.87 -14.40
N GLY A 15 5.96 -19.70 -15.00
CA GLY A 15 5.04 -19.06 -15.97
C GLY A 15 3.72 -18.57 -15.39
N ALA A 16 3.52 -18.65 -14.06
CA ALA A 16 2.33 -18.13 -13.39
C ALA A 16 2.52 -16.65 -13.05
N ALA A 17 1.55 -15.82 -13.41
CA ALA A 17 1.54 -14.42 -12.95
C ALA A 17 1.44 -14.40 -11.43
N VAL A 18 2.38 -13.73 -10.75
CA VAL A 18 2.38 -13.54 -9.30
C VAL A 18 2.11 -12.08 -9.01
N ARG A 19 1.14 -11.79 -8.15
CA ARG A 19 0.82 -10.44 -7.71
C ARG A 19 1.71 -10.05 -6.52
N TRP A 20 2.44 -8.94 -6.67
CA TRP A 20 3.30 -8.41 -5.62
C TRP A 20 2.62 -7.26 -4.89
N MET A 21 2.61 -7.32 -3.58
CA MET A 21 2.02 -6.27 -2.74
C MET A 21 2.97 -5.88 -1.62
N SER A 22 3.04 -4.59 -1.30
CA SER A 22 3.71 -4.09 -0.11
C SER A 22 2.70 -3.71 0.97
N LEU A 23 3.01 -3.99 2.22
CA LEU A 23 2.18 -3.64 3.37
C LEU A 23 3.00 -2.86 4.40
N PHE A 24 2.71 -1.56 4.49
CA PHE A 24 3.16 -0.67 5.53
C PHE A 24 1.95 0.08 6.09
N CYS A 25 1.28 -0.52 7.08
CA CYS A 25 0.04 0.00 7.66
C CYS A 25 0.18 0.20 9.18
N TYR A 26 -0.83 0.81 9.79
CA TYR A 26 -1.11 0.67 11.22
C TYR A 26 -1.81 -0.69 11.46
N GLU A 27 -2.85 -0.72 12.28
CA GLU A 27 -3.65 -1.92 12.56
C GLU A 27 -5.09 -1.75 12.01
N PRO A 28 -5.32 -1.80 10.68
CA PRO A 28 -6.66 -1.65 10.13
C PRO A 28 -7.55 -2.83 10.53
N ALA A 29 -8.76 -2.55 10.97
CA ALA A 29 -9.72 -3.59 11.37
C ALA A 29 -10.04 -4.57 10.22
N ALA A 30 -9.97 -4.09 8.98
CA ALA A 30 -10.20 -4.87 7.76
C ALA A 30 -9.02 -5.80 7.38
N LEU A 31 -7.86 -5.72 8.05
CA LEU A 31 -6.67 -6.51 7.70
C LEU A 31 -6.93 -8.03 7.71
N PRO A 32 -7.62 -8.63 8.70
CA PRO A 32 -7.90 -10.07 8.68
C PRO A 32 -8.68 -10.49 7.44
N GLN A 33 -9.71 -9.73 7.06
CA GLN A 33 -10.50 -9.99 5.86
C GLN A 33 -9.66 -9.87 4.59
N TRP A 34 -8.81 -8.83 4.51
CA TRP A 34 -7.93 -8.64 3.35
C TRP A 34 -6.95 -9.82 3.18
N LEU A 35 -6.36 -10.32 4.27
CA LEU A 35 -5.49 -11.49 4.23
C LEU A 35 -6.24 -12.76 3.78
N GLN A 36 -7.48 -12.96 4.24
CA GLN A 36 -8.32 -14.08 3.79
C GLN A 36 -8.62 -13.99 2.29
N LEU A 37 -8.91 -12.81 1.76
CA LEU A 37 -9.11 -12.59 0.33
C LEU A 37 -7.85 -12.90 -0.48
N CYS A 38 -6.65 -12.50 0.02
CA CYS A 38 -5.37 -12.87 -0.58
C CYS A 38 -5.14 -14.39 -0.58
N GLU A 39 -5.50 -15.06 0.52
CA GLU A 39 -5.35 -16.50 0.71
C GLU A 39 -6.22 -17.32 -0.26
N ALA A 40 -7.45 -16.82 -0.53
CA ALA A 40 -8.44 -17.42 -1.40
C ALA A 40 -8.35 -16.96 -2.87
N ALA A 41 -7.44 -16.04 -3.20
CA ALA A 41 -7.33 -15.48 -4.55
C ALA A 41 -6.97 -16.55 -5.58
N SER A 42 -7.37 -16.36 -6.85
CA SER A 42 -6.98 -17.25 -7.96
C SER A 42 -5.53 -17.06 -8.40
N THR A 43 -4.99 -15.85 -8.21
CA THR A 43 -3.61 -15.49 -8.54
C THR A 43 -2.74 -15.54 -7.29
N PRO A 44 -1.60 -16.25 -7.30
CA PRO A 44 -0.66 -16.23 -6.18
C PRO A 44 -0.27 -14.79 -5.81
N THR A 45 -0.34 -14.48 -4.53
CA THR A 45 -0.04 -13.15 -4.00
C THR A 45 1.18 -13.21 -3.09
N HIS A 46 2.18 -12.39 -3.35
CA HIS A 46 3.35 -12.22 -2.49
C HIS A 46 3.25 -10.90 -1.75
N LEU A 47 3.05 -10.97 -0.44
CA LEU A 47 2.91 -9.83 0.46
C LEU A 47 4.24 -9.52 1.16
N LEU A 48 4.82 -8.37 0.85
CA LEU A 48 6.02 -7.84 1.49
C LEU A 48 5.60 -6.98 2.68
N VAL A 49 5.80 -7.49 3.88
CA VAL A 49 5.36 -6.82 5.12
C VAL A 49 6.51 -6.04 5.73
N ALA A 50 6.32 -4.74 5.90
CA ALA A 50 7.30 -3.88 6.56
C ALA A 50 7.48 -4.27 8.04
N PRO A 51 8.68 -4.06 8.62
CA PRO A 51 8.95 -4.39 10.02
C PRO A 51 8.15 -3.53 11.00
N GLY A 52 8.07 -3.96 12.25
CA GLY A 52 7.39 -3.25 13.34
C GLY A 52 5.89 -3.48 13.35
N ARG A 53 5.08 -2.41 13.46
CA ARG A 53 3.61 -2.49 13.59
C ARG A 53 2.92 -3.31 12.50
N PRO A 54 3.27 -3.19 11.19
CA PRO A 54 2.65 -4.01 10.15
C PRO A 54 2.87 -5.51 10.36
N ALA A 55 4.10 -5.91 10.68
CA ALA A 55 4.43 -7.31 10.94
C ALA A 55 3.68 -7.85 12.17
N HIS A 56 3.52 -7.03 13.21
CA HIS A 56 2.73 -7.39 14.38
C HIS A 56 1.24 -7.55 14.03
N ALA A 57 0.66 -6.59 13.31
CA ALA A 57 -0.74 -6.61 12.89
C ALA A 57 -1.07 -7.85 12.04
N VAL A 58 -0.23 -8.18 11.05
CA VAL A 58 -0.40 -9.37 10.22
C VAL A 58 -0.37 -10.64 11.06
N ARG A 59 0.58 -10.78 11.97
CA ARG A 59 0.69 -11.97 12.83
C ARG A 59 -0.51 -12.10 13.77
N GLN A 60 -0.96 -11.00 14.35
CA GLN A 60 -2.16 -10.98 15.18
C GLN A 60 -3.39 -11.41 14.39
N ALA A 61 -3.58 -10.85 13.18
CA ALA A 61 -4.69 -11.20 12.28
C ALA A 61 -4.68 -12.69 11.89
N LEU A 62 -3.50 -13.29 11.79
CA LEU A 62 -3.33 -14.71 11.44
C LEU A 62 -3.31 -15.66 12.66
N GLY A 63 -3.47 -15.14 13.89
CA GLY A 63 -3.41 -15.93 15.12
C GLY A 63 -2.03 -16.51 15.44
N ILE A 64 -0.95 -15.92 14.88
CA ILE A 64 0.42 -16.39 15.10
C ILE A 64 0.97 -15.80 16.40
N SER A 65 1.36 -16.66 17.34
CA SER A 65 1.94 -16.22 18.62
C SER A 65 3.19 -15.38 18.43
N SER A 66 3.24 -14.21 19.11
CA SER A 66 4.23 -13.14 18.89
C SER A 66 5.68 -13.45 19.34
N LYS A 67 5.93 -14.59 19.99
CA LYS A 67 7.23 -14.86 20.66
C LYS A 67 8.43 -15.01 19.71
N ASN A 68 8.21 -15.24 18.39
CA ASN A 68 9.30 -15.41 17.43
C ASN A 68 9.01 -14.70 16.11
N VAL A 69 9.09 -13.37 16.07
CA VAL A 69 9.14 -12.63 14.80
C VAL A 69 10.54 -12.75 14.22
N LEU A 70 10.79 -13.80 13.49
CA LEU A 70 12.01 -13.91 12.70
C LEU A 70 11.83 -13.00 11.46
N GLN A 71 12.46 -11.82 11.49
CA GLN A 71 12.64 -10.99 10.31
C GLN A 71 13.36 -11.81 9.22
N GLY A 72 12.94 -11.63 7.97
CA GLY A 72 13.47 -12.40 6.85
C GLY A 72 12.81 -13.78 6.65
N THR A 73 11.75 -14.10 7.42
CA THR A 73 11.00 -15.35 7.22
C THR A 73 9.85 -15.16 6.21
N THR A 74 9.43 -16.28 5.63
CA THR A 74 8.27 -16.34 4.72
C THR A 74 7.28 -17.36 5.24
N ASP A 75 6.02 -16.95 5.40
CA ASP A 75 4.89 -17.82 5.68
C ASP A 75 4.10 -18.07 4.37
N LYS A 76 3.47 -19.24 4.26
CA LYS A 76 2.57 -19.58 3.14
C LYS A 76 1.21 -20.01 3.66
N ARG A 77 0.14 -19.44 3.08
CA ARG A 77 -1.25 -19.79 3.35
C ARG A 77 -2.05 -19.75 2.05
N GLY A 78 -2.54 -20.88 1.59
CA GLY A 78 -3.23 -20.95 0.30
C GLY A 78 -2.41 -20.34 -0.84
N GLN A 79 -2.94 -19.29 -1.45
CA GLN A 79 -2.28 -18.51 -2.49
C GLN A 79 -1.47 -17.33 -1.97
N LEU A 80 -1.47 -17.09 -0.65
CA LEU A 80 -0.75 -15.99 -0.02
C LEU A 80 0.63 -16.43 0.49
N TYR A 81 1.66 -15.73 0.03
CA TYR A 81 3.04 -15.82 0.51
C TYR A 81 3.38 -14.53 1.25
N ILE A 82 3.79 -14.60 2.49
CA ILE A 82 4.07 -13.44 3.34
C ILE A 82 5.56 -13.40 3.66
N SER A 83 6.25 -12.36 3.22
CA SER A 83 7.66 -12.12 3.56
C SER A 83 7.79 -10.94 4.52
N TYR A 84 8.24 -11.23 5.74
CA TYR A 84 8.51 -10.20 6.76
C TYR A 84 9.88 -9.58 6.50
N ARG A 85 9.88 -8.30 6.14
CA ARG A 85 11.09 -7.57 5.76
C ARG A 85 11.89 -7.13 6.98
N THR A 86 13.18 -7.02 6.82
CA THR A 86 14.05 -6.33 7.76
C THR A 86 13.99 -4.81 7.57
N PRO A 87 14.34 -3.99 8.58
CA PRO A 87 14.55 -2.55 8.36
C PRO A 87 15.53 -2.33 7.22
N CYS A 88 15.22 -1.37 6.35
CA CYS A 88 16.02 -1.08 5.18
C CYS A 88 16.18 0.44 4.99
N PRO A 89 17.22 0.89 4.26
CA PRO A 89 17.34 2.27 3.82
C PRO A 89 16.14 2.72 2.97
N GLN A 90 15.87 4.01 2.97
CA GLN A 90 14.72 4.60 2.25
C GLN A 90 14.72 4.27 0.76
N ALA A 91 15.88 4.25 0.12
CA ALA A 91 16.00 3.91 -1.31
C ALA A 91 15.51 2.48 -1.60
N VAL A 92 15.82 1.52 -0.71
CA VAL A 92 15.37 0.13 -0.84
C VAL A 92 13.85 0.03 -0.61
N PHE A 93 13.30 0.85 0.28
CA PHE A 93 11.84 0.95 0.45
C PHE A 93 11.17 1.49 -0.83
N ASP A 94 11.73 2.51 -1.47
CA ASP A 94 11.23 3.05 -2.73
C ASP A 94 11.28 1.99 -3.86
N GLU A 95 12.38 1.25 -3.98
CA GLU A 95 12.51 0.14 -4.93
C GLU A 95 11.43 -0.94 -4.71
N MET A 96 11.12 -1.25 -3.45
CA MET A 96 10.04 -2.18 -3.11
C MET A 96 8.67 -1.66 -3.59
N LEU A 97 8.38 -0.37 -3.38
CA LEU A 97 7.13 0.23 -3.86
C LEU A 97 7.02 0.19 -5.39
N TRP A 98 8.13 0.41 -6.11
CA TRP A 98 8.15 0.36 -7.57
C TRP A 98 7.98 -1.05 -8.12
N ALA A 99 8.45 -2.05 -7.40
CA ALA A 99 8.39 -3.46 -7.80
C ALA A 99 7.01 -4.10 -7.55
N CYS A 100 6.20 -3.53 -6.65
CA CYS A 100 4.88 -4.07 -6.30
C CYS A 100 3.78 -3.59 -7.25
N ASP A 101 2.74 -4.41 -7.41
CA ASP A 101 1.53 -4.08 -8.17
C ASP A 101 0.56 -3.23 -7.36
N LEU A 102 0.55 -3.43 -6.03
CA LEU A 102 -0.27 -2.71 -5.06
C LEU A 102 0.55 -2.35 -3.83
N ASN A 103 0.45 -1.10 -3.40
CA ASN A 103 1.12 -0.58 -2.21
C ASN A 103 0.10 -0.13 -1.16
N ALA A 104 0.08 -0.77 0.00
CA ALA A 104 -0.61 -0.28 1.17
C ALA A 104 0.39 0.49 2.04
N VAL A 105 0.19 1.80 2.17
CA VAL A 105 1.10 2.72 2.87
C VAL A 105 0.39 3.42 4.04
N ARG A 106 1.15 4.07 4.93
CA ARG A 106 0.60 4.84 6.06
C ARG A 106 1.30 6.18 6.23
N GLY A 107 0.62 7.10 6.93
CA GLY A 107 1.17 8.42 7.19
C GLY A 107 1.44 9.22 5.91
N GLU A 108 2.14 10.33 6.02
CA GLU A 108 2.29 11.28 4.91
C GLU A 108 3.50 10.95 4.02
N ASP A 109 4.66 10.66 4.60
CA ASP A 109 5.89 10.41 3.81
C ASP A 109 5.73 9.20 2.88
N SER A 110 5.24 8.07 3.40
CA SER A 110 5.06 6.88 2.56
C SER A 110 3.89 7.02 1.57
N LEU A 111 2.88 7.87 1.86
CA LEU A 111 1.87 8.24 0.88
C LEU A 111 2.50 8.93 -0.33
N VAL A 112 3.33 9.95 -0.10
CA VAL A 112 4.04 10.66 -1.17
C VAL A 112 4.89 9.71 -1.99
N ARG A 113 5.65 8.81 -1.34
CA ARG A 113 6.46 7.79 -2.02
C ARG A 113 5.62 6.81 -2.83
N GLY A 114 4.48 6.39 -2.31
CA GLY A 114 3.52 5.55 -3.03
C GLY A 114 2.95 6.23 -4.28
N LEU A 115 2.64 7.53 -4.20
CA LEU A 115 2.23 8.33 -5.37
C LEU A 115 3.34 8.38 -6.42
N TRP A 116 4.60 8.61 -6.00
CA TRP A 116 5.74 8.61 -6.92
C TRP A 116 6.02 7.24 -7.52
N ALA A 117 5.71 6.14 -6.83
CA ALA A 117 5.82 4.79 -7.39
C ALA A 117 4.86 4.58 -8.57
N GLY A 118 3.71 5.26 -8.61
CA GLY A 118 2.76 5.20 -9.73
C GLY A 118 2.10 3.84 -9.89
N LYS A 119 1.92 3.11 -8.81
CA LYS A 119 1.23 1.82 -8.72
C LYS A 119 -0.09 1.97 -8.00
N ALA A 120 -0.98 0.97 -8.05
CA ALA A 120 -2.18 0.96 -7.21
C ALA A 120 -1.81 1.24 -5.75
N LEU A 121 -2.58 2.09 -5.07
CA LEU A 121 -2.21 2.66 -3.79
C LEU A 121 -3.38 2.65 -2.82
N ILE A 122 -3.16 2.13 -1.62
CA ILE A 122 -4.06 2.19 -0.48
C ILE A 122 -3.36 3.00 0.62
N TRP A 123 -4.01 4.05 1.09
CA TRP A 123 -3.50 4.88 2.18
C TRP A 123 -4.22 4.56 3.48
N HIS A 124 -3.49 4.11 4.49
CA HIS A 124 -3.97 4.03 5.86
C HIS A 124 -3.61 5.33 6.56
N ILE A 125 -4.60 6.22 6.66
CA ILE A 125 -4.42 7.50 7.32
C ILE A 125 -4.22 7.30 8.82
N TYR A 126 -3.46 8.20 9.48
CA TYR A 126 -3.32 8.15 10.92
C TYR A 126 -4.65 8.49 11.60
N PRO A 127 -5.23 7.56 12.39
CA PRO A 127 -6.49 7.80 13.06
C PRO A 127 -6.33 8.90 14.12
N GLN A 128 -7.32 9.78 14.21
CA GLN A 128 -7.42 10.88 15.17
C GLN A 128 -8.72 10.73 15.96
N ASP A 129 -8.70 11.08 17.24
CA ASP A 129 -9.83 10.87 18.17
C ASP A 129 -11.07 11.71 17.81
N ASP A 130 -10.89 12.81 17.07
CA ASP A 130 -11.94 13.74 16.62
C ASP A 130 -12.47 13.46 15.21
N ASP A 131 -12.11 12.31 14.61
CA ASP A 131 -12.46 11.93 13.23
C ASP A 131 -12.01 12.91 12.12
N ALA A 132 -11.16 13.89 12.44
CA ALA A 132 -10.64 14.86 11.47
C ALA A 132 -9.92 14.17 10.31
N HIS A 133 -9.38 12.97 10.53
CA HIS A 133 -8.75 12.17 9.49
C HIS A 133 -9.73 11.70 8.40
N HIS A 134 -11.05 11.58 8.69
CA HIS A 134 -12.05 11.22 7.69
C HIS A 134 -12.18 12.29 6.61
N ALA A 135 -12.28 13.57 6.99
CA ALA A 135 -12.34 14.68 6.05
C ALA A 135 -11.04 14.78 5.21
N LYS A 136 -9.89 14.55 5.84
CA LYS A 136 -8.58 14.52 5.16
C LYS A 136 -8.49 13.37 4.15
N LEU A 137 -8.97 12.18 4.50
CA LEU A 137 -9.03 11.05 3.58
C LEU A 137 -9.95 11.35 2.39
N GLN A 138 -11.13 11.91 2.64
CA GLN A 138 -12.06 12.28 1.58
C GLN A 138 -11.44 13.32 0.63
N ALA A 139 -10.82 14.37 1.15
CA ALA A 139 -10.12 15.38 0.34
C ALA A 139 -9.00 14.76 -0.51
N PHE A 140 -8.25 13.80 0.04
CA PHE A 140 -7.24 13.06 -0.71
C PHE A 140 -7.86 12.24 -1.85
N LEU A 141 -8.95 11.50 -1.60
CA LEU A 141 -9.64 10.69 -2.61
C LEU A 141 -10.27 11.54 -3.72
N ASP A 142 -10.77 12.74 -3.37
CA ASP A 142 -11.28 13.71 -4.34
C ASP A 142 -10.16 14.28 -5.21
N TRP A 143 -9.06 14.70 -4.59
CA TRP A 143 -7.87 15.16 -5.30
C TRP A 143 -7.28 14.07 -6.21
N LEU A 144 -7.23 12.83 -5.73
CA LEU A 144 -6.78 11.67 -6.51
C LEU A 144 -7.69 11.39 -7.69
N GLN A 145 -8.95 11.84 -7.64
CA GLN A 145 -10.04 11.46 -8.57
C GLN A 145 -10.27 9.94 -8.52
N ALA A 146 -10.24 9.39 -7.31
CA ALA A 146 -10.32 7.97 -7.08
C ALA A 146 -11.62 7.38 -7.65
N PRO A 147 -11.56 6.26 -8.41
CA PRO A 147 -12.76 5.55 -8.85
C PRO A 147 -13.54 4.99 -7.65
N ALA A 148 -14.82 4.69 -7.85
CA ALA A 148 -15.71 4.24 -6.77
C ALA A 148 -15.19 3.01 -6.03
N SER A 149 -14.60 2.06 -6.74
CA SER A 149 -13.99 0.85 -6.17
C SER A 149 -12.83 1.16 -5.21
N LEU A 150 -11.95 2.12 -5.59
CA LEU A 150 -10.82 2.54 -4.76
C LEU A 150 -11.30 3.34 -3.53
N ARG A 151 -12.31 4.20 -3.69
CA ARG A 151 -12.93 4.94 -2.57
C ARG A 151 -13.53 3.99 -1.55
N GLN A 152 -14.34 3.02 -2.01
CA GLN A 152 -14.95 2.02 -1.14
C GLN A 152 -13.88 1.24 -0.38
N PHE A 153 -12.83 0.81 -1.06
CA PHE A 153 -11.73 0.10 -0.40
C PHE A 153 -11.07 0.95 0.69
N HIS A 154 -10.80 2.24 0.41
CA HIS A 154 -10.22 3.15 1.41
C HIS A 154 -11.16 3.37 2.60
N HIS A 155 -12.48 3.49 2.38
CA HIS A 155 -13.43 3.69 3.46
C HIS A 155 -13.41 2.49 4.41
N THR A 156 -13.58 1.28 3.90
CA THR A 156 -13.53 0.07 4.71
C THR A 156 -12.15 -0.13 5.37
N TRP A 157 -11.05 0.13 4.62
CA TRP A 157 -9.68 -0.02 5.14
C TRP A 157 -9.38 0.91 6.30
N ASN A 158 -9.95 2.12 6.29
CA ASN A 158 -9.77 3.14 7.32
C ASN A 158 -10.89 3.16 8.37
N GLY A 159 -11.83 2.22 8.32
CA GLY A 159 -12.90 2.08 9.32
C GLY A 159 -14.00 3.14 9.23
N LEU A 160 -14.21 3.76 8.05
CA LEU A 160 -15.31 4.70 7.82
C LEU A 160 -16.64 3.97 7.59
N ASP A 161 -16.59 2.72 7.21
CA ASP A 161 -17.74 1.82 7.09
C ASP A 161 -17.33 0.38 7.41
N ASP A 162 -18.35 -0.48 7.60
CA ASP A 162 -18.21 -1.90 7.91
C ASP A 162 -18.52 -2.79 6.68
N LEU A 163 -18.46 -2.22 5.47
CA LEU A 163 -18.73 -3.00 4.26
C LEU A 163 -17.61 -4.02 4.01
N PRO A 164 -17.94 -5.18 3.42
CA PRO A 164 -16.93 -6.17 3.13
C PRO A 164 -15.96 -5.65 2.06
N LEU A 165 -14.66 -5.84 2.29
CA LEU A 165 -13.64 -5.59 1.26
C LEU A 165 -13.89 -6.48 0.05
N GLN A 166 -13.77 -5.89 -1.14
CA GLN A 166 -13.78 -6.64 -2.39
C GLN A 166 -12.34 -6.83 -2.87
N TRP A 167 -12.00 -8.07 -3.25
CA TRP A 167 -10.69 -8.35 -3.83
C TRP A 167 -10.58 -7.67 -5.19
N PRO A 168 -9.60 -6.80 -5.40
CA PRO A 168 -9.44 -6.17 -6.70
C PRO A 168 -8.96 -7.20 -7.72
N ASP A 169 -9.72 -7.41 -8.78
CA ASP A 169 -9.27 -8.16 -9.94
C ASP A 169 -8.20 -7.38 -10.73
N ASP A 170 -7.65 -7.99 -11.78
CA ASP A 170 -6.61 -7.35 -12.57
C ASP A 170 -7.12 -6.10 -13.32
N GLY A 171 -8.40 -6.05 -13.67
CA GLY A 171 -9.04 -4.88 -14.28
C GLY A 171 -9.08 -3.71 -13.30
N THR A 172 -9.57 -3.96 -12.11
CA THR A 172 -9.64 -3.00 -11.00
C THR A 172 -8.26 -2.48 -10.61
N LEU A 173 -7.25 -3.36 -10.51
CA LEU A 173 -5.87 -2.93 -10.22
C LEU A 173 -5.28 -2.05 -11.32
N ARG A 174 -5.57 -2.33 -12.59
CA ARG A 174 -5.16 -1.45 -13.70
C ARG A 174 -5.84 -0.09 -13.62
N GLU A 175 -7.13 -0.04 -13.28
CA GLU A 175 -7.87 1.22 -13.08
C GLU A 175 -7.26 2.04 -11.94
N TRP A 176 -6.98 1.41 -10.78
CA TRP A 176 -6.33 2.08 -9.64
C TRP A 176 -4.94 2.59 -9.99
N THR A 177 -4.16 1.77 -10.70
CA THR A 177 -2.83 2.18 -11.17
C THR A 177 -2.91 3.38 -12.12
N ALA A 178 -3.82 3.37 -13.09
CA ALA A 178 -4.03 4.49 -14.02
C ALA A 178 -4.44 5.78 -13.26
N CYS A 179 -5.30 5.65 -12.26
CA CYS A 179 -5.70 6.76 -11.38
C CYS A 179 -4.48 7.39 -10.68
N VAL A 180 -3.62 6.57 -10.05
CA VAL A 180 -2.41 7.05 -9.36
C VAL A 180 -1.41 7.65 -10.34
N GLN A 181 -1.23 7.06 -11.52
CA GLN A 181 -0.36 7.60 -12.57
C GLN A 181 -0.83 8.95 -13.08
N ALA A 182 -2.14 9.14 -13.26
CA ALA A 182 -2.73 10.42 -13.62
C ALA A 182 -2.49 11.50 -12.54
N ALA A 183 -2.64 11.13 -11.26
CA ALA A 183 -2.33 12.02 -10.14
C ALA A 183 -0.85 12.39 -10.10
N ARG A 184 0.05 11.42 -10.28
CA ARG A 184 1.50 11.64 -10.38
C ARG A 184 1.84 12.58 -11.54
N ALA A 185 1.20 12.41 -12.71
CA ALA A 185 1.43 13.30 -13.86
C ALA A 185 1.01 14.75 -13.54
N ARG A 186 -0.11 14.96 -12.84
CA ARG A 186 -0.52 16.30 -12.38
C ARG A 186 0.51 16.92 -11.42
N LEU A 187 1.10 16.14 -10.52
CA LEU A 187 2.18 16.64 -9.63
C LEU A 187 3.44 17.02 -10.40
N LEU A 188 3.82 16.25 -11.42
CA LEU A 188 4.99 16.54 -12.25
C LEU A 188 4.85 17.82 -13.10
N MET A 189 3.62 18.28 -13.34
CA MET A 189 3.35 19.54 -14.06
C MET A 189 3.39 20.77 -13.15
N GLN A 190 3.48 20.60 -11.83
CA GLN A 190 3.57 21.72 -10.91
C GLN A 190 5.01 22.23 -10.81
N ASP A 191 5.14 23.53 -10.60
CA ASP A 191 6.42 24.11 -10.23
C ASP A 191 6.93 23.50 -8.92
N ASN A 192 8.24 23.41 -8.78
CA ASN A 192 8.83 22.94 -7.52
C ASN A 192 8.50 23.91 -6.37
N LEU A 193 8.54 23.38 -5.15
CA LEU A 193 8.14 24.15 -3.94
C LEU A 193 8.87 25.49 -3.81
N VAL A 194 10.15 25.55 -4.20
CA VAL A 194 10.94 26.81 -4.10
C VAL A 194 10.40 27.85 -5.08
N ALA A 195 10.09 27.47 -6.32
CA ALA A 195 9.50 28.38 -7.30
C ALA A 195 8.13 28.89 -6.84
N GLN A 196 7.27 27.99 -6.32
CA GLN A 196 5.96 28.36 -5.77
C GLN A 196 6.09 29.34 -4.59
N LEU A 197 6.99 29.10 -3.64
CA LEU A 197 7.23 29.97 -2.50
C LEU A 197 7.77 31.36 -2.93
N LEU A 198 8.68 31.40 -3.89
CA LEU A 198 9.18 32.67 -4.42
C LEU A 198 8.05 33.45 -5.10
N GLY A 199 7.22 32.79 -5.94
CA GLY A 199 6.05 33.41 -6.55
C GLY A 199 5.12 34.02 -5.50
N PHE A 200 4.75 33.25 -4.47
CA PHE A 200 3.88 33.69 -3.39
C PHE A 200 4.43 34.90 -2.62
N VAL A 201 5.75 34.94 -2.37
CA VAL A 201 6.39 36.09 -1.69
C VAL A 201 6.40 37.33 -2.60
N MET A 202 6.59 37.16 -3.92
CA MET A 202 6.62 38.28 -4.87
C MET A 202 5.22 38.86 -5.11
N GLU A 203 4.16 38.07 -5.11
CA GLU A 203 2.78 38.52 -5.24
C GLU A 203 2.28 39.34 -4.03
N LYS A 204 2.89 39.19 -2.87
CA LYS A 204 2.51 39.90 -1.64
C LYS A 204 3.31 41.19 -1.39
N ARG A 205 4.20 41.58 -2.30
CA ARG A 205 4.92 42.86 -2.28
C ARG A 205 4.26 43.88 -3.20
#